data_f8a18b8a05e6c6c87f400a14f3e71b13
#
_entry.id   f8a18b8a05e6c6c87f400a14f3e71b13
#
_cell.length_a   1.000
_cell.length_b   1.000
_cell.length_c   1.000
_cell.angle_alpha   90.00
_cell.angle_beta   90.00
_cell.angle_gamma   90.00
#
_symmetry.space_group_name_H-M   'P 1'
#
loop_
_entity.id
_entity.type
_entity.pdbx_description
1 polymer ?
#
loop_
_entity_poly.entity_id
_entity_poly.type
_entity_poly.pdbx_seq_one_letter_code
_entity_poly.pdbx_strand_id
1 'polypeptide(L)'
;EITKAHETAILGQLDAPAPENTGDTAPGTARDAGDSAARAYAARYVHAFGAEALSGLRIGVYQHSSVARDIMADVVTALGGTALPLARSETFIPVDTEAVDPATRDQLAAWCRDHRLDALISTDGDADRPMVTDATGRIVPGDVLGPLTARMLGAHEVCTPVSSNTM
;
A
#
# COMPACT_ATOMS: atom_id res chain seq x y z
N GLU A 1 13.36 18.57 -8.88
CA GLU A 1 12.34 17.98 -9.78
C GLU A 1 13.04 17.55 -11.08
N ILE A 2 12.74 16.32 -11.57
CA ILE A 2 13.34 15.80 -12.82
C ILE A 2 12.55 16.37 -14.00
N THR A 3 13.26 17.04 -14.91
CA THR A 3 12.67 17.57 -16.15
C THR A 3 12.66 16.50 -17.25
N LYS A 4 11.87 16.70 -18.30
CA LYS A 4 11.88 15.83 -19.50
C LYS A 4 13.28 15.69 -20.16
N ALA A 5 14.08 16.74 -20.09
CA ALA A 5 15.47 16.69 -20.57
C ALA A 5 16.33 15.76 -19.71
N HIS A 6 16.15 15.78 -18.38
CA HIS A 6 16.83 14.86 -17.47
C HIS A 6 16.39 13.41 -17.71
N GLU A 7 15.11 13.17 -17.89
CA GLU A 7 14.56 11.84 -18.21
C GLU A 7 15.17 11.28 -19.51
N THR A 8 15.22 12.09 -20.57
CA THR A 8 15.84 11.70 -21.83
C THR A 8 17.33 11.39 -21.67
N ALA A 9 18.06 12.18 -20.89
CA ALA A 9 19.48 11.95 -20.62
C ALA A 9 19.73 10.66 -19.85
N ILE A 10 18.86 10.34 -18.86
CA ILE A 10 18.92 9.10 -18.09
C ILE A 10 18.63 7.90 -19.00
N LEU A 11 17.58 7.96 -19.80
CA LEU A 11 17.24 6.91 -20.75
C LEU A 11 18.36 6.65 -21.77
N GLY A 12 19.06 7.69 -22.20
CA GLY A 12 20.23 7.58 -23.09
C GLY A 12 21.43 6.84 -22.49
N GLN A 13 21.42 6.56 -21.18
CA GLN A 13 22.46 5.78 -20.50
C GLN A 13 22.14 4.28 -20.40
N LEU A 14 20.95 3.84 -20.81
CA LEU A 14 20.56 2.43 -20.68
C LEU A 14 21.50 1.46 -21.42
N ASP A 15 22.02 1.88 -22.58
CA ASP A 15 22.92 1.09 -23.39
C ASP A 15 24.41 1.44 -23.13
N ALA A 16 24.68 2.31 -22.17
CA ALA A 16 26.05 2.65 -21.83
C ALA A 16 26.73 1.43 -21.18
N PRO A 17 28.01 1.14 -21.55
CA PRO A 17 28.73 0.06 -20.90
C PRO A 17 28.84 0.33 -19.40
N ALA A 18 28.59 -0.70 -18.60
CA ALA A 18 28.74 -0.60 -17.15
C ALA A 18 30.19 -0.14 -16.84
N PRO A 19 30.39 0.79 -15.89
CA PRO A 19 31.72 1.19 -15.48
C PRO A 19 32.52 -0.05 -15.07
N GLU A 20 33.76 -0.15 -15.53
CA GLU A 20 34.65 -1.22 -15.08
C GLU A 20 34.76 -1.15 -13.56
N ASN A 21 34.40 -2.26 -12.91
CA ASN A 21 34.54 -2.37 -11.46
C ASN A 21 36.06 -2.44 -11.14
N THR A 22 36.67 -1.29 -10.90
CA THR A 22 38.11 -1.18 -10.56
C THR A 22 38.36 -1.42 -9.06
N GLY A 23 37.33 -1.75 -8.29
CA GLY A 23 37.45 -2.05 -6.86
C GLY A 23 37.62 -3.53 -6.61
N ASP A 24 38.70 -3.90 -5.97
CA ASP A 24 39.02 -5.26 -5.48
C ASP A 24 38.17 -5.60 -4.24
N THR A 25 36.87 -5.25 -4.29
CA THR A 25 35.92 -5.61 -3.23
C THR A 25 35.24 -6.92 -3.59
N ALA A 26 35.53 -7.95 -2.84
CA ALA A 26 34.77 -9.19 -2.92
C ALA A 26 33.26 -8.87 -2.81
N PRO A 27 32.41 -9.51 -3.63
CA PRO A 27 30.97 -9.29 -3.54
C PRO A 27 30.52 -9.59 -2.10
N GLY A 28 29.69 -8.71 -1.57
CA GLY A 28 29.12 -8.89 -0.24
C GLY A 28 28.36 -10.22 -0.16
N THR A 29 28.33 -10.82 1.03
CA THR A 29 27.58 -12.05 1.26
C THR A 29 26.10 -11.76 1.32
N ALA A 30 25.32 -12.34 0.42
CA ALA A 30 23.87 -12.30 0.50
C ALA A 30 23.40 -13.14 1.70
N ARG A 31 22.55 -12.56 2.55
CA ARG A 31 21.94 -13.25 3.66
C ARG A 31 20.44 -13.32 3.45
N ASP A 32 19.90 -14.52 3.48
CA ASP A 32 18.46 -14.71 3.52
C ASP A 32 17.93 -14.34 4.91
N ALA A 33 17.11 -13.30 4.99
CA ALA A 33 16.44 -12.87 6.22
C ALA A 33 15.11 -13.60 6.45
N GLY A 34 14.66 -14.43 5.50
CA GLY A 34 13.36 -15.10 5.53
C GLY A 34 12.23 -14.10 5.78
N ASP A 35 11.20 -14.52 6.52
CA ASP A 35 10.03 -13.69 6.82
C ASP A 35 10.24 -12.71 7.98
N SER A 36 11.46 -12.52 8.47
CA SER A 36 11.71 -11.71 9.66
C SER A 36 11.28 -10.26 9.49
N ALA A 37 11.48 -9.66 8.30
CA ALA A 37 11.07 -8.30 8.00
C ALA A 37 9.55 -8.17 7.95
N ALA A 38 8.84 -9.10 7.31
CA ALA A 38 7.38 -9.11 7.23
C ALA A 38 6.75 -9.26 8.63
N ARG A 39 7.27 -10.19 9.45
CA ARG A 39 6.81 -10.34 10.84
C ARG A 39 7.06 -9.09 11.67
N ALA A 40 8.22 -8.47 11.55
CA ALA A 40 8.53 -7.24 12.25
C ALA A 40 7.63 -6.09 11.80
N TYR A 41 7.31 -6.02 10.50
CA TYR A 41 6.39 -5.04 9.97
C TYR A 41 4.97 -5.20 10.55
N ALA A 42 4.41 -6.40 10.58
CA ALA A 42 3.11 -6.65 11.19
C ALA A 42 3.12 -6.36 12.71
N ALA A 43 4.17 -6.79 13.42
CA ALA A 43 4.29 -6.58 14.85
C ALA A 43 4.33 -5.10 15.26
N ARG A 44 4.84 -4.19 14.41
CA ARG A 44 4.82 -2.74 14.69
C ARG A 44 3.41 -2.18 14.85
N TYR A 45 2.45 -2.68 14.08
CA TYR A 45 1.05 -2.27 14.17
C TYR A 45 0.39 -2.80 15.43
N VAL A 46 0.64 -4.06 15.78
CA VAL A 46 0.17 -4.65 17.04
C VAL A 46 0.74 -3.88 18.25
N HIS A 47 2.01 -3.50 18.19
CA HIS A 47 2.63 -2.69 19.24
C HIS A 47 2.00 -1.30 19.37
N ALA A 48 1.68 -0.66 18.24
CA ALA A 48 1.13 0.69 18.21
C ALA A 48 -0.35 0.76 18.60
N PHE A 49 -1.15 -0.23 18.20
CA PHE A 49 -2.61 -0.16 18.29
C PHE A 49 -3.25 -1.25 19.16
N GLY A 50 -2.50 -2.29 19.52
CA GLY A 50 -3.01 -3.46 20.25
C GLY A 50 -3.55 -4.54 19.34
N ALA A 51 -3.47 -5.80 19.78
CA ALA A 51 -3.87 -6.97 19.02
C ALA A 51 -5.40 -7.06 18.75
N GLU A 52 -6.20 -6.25 19.43
CA GLU A 52 -7.66 -6.24 19.33
C GLU A 52 -8.20 -5.00 18.58
N ALA A 53 -7.31 -4.19 17.99
CA ALA A 53 -7.69 -2.90 17.39
C ALA A 53 -8.73 -3.01 16.26
N LEU A 54 -8.77 -4.14 15.56
CA LEU A 54 -9.73 -4.45 14.50
C LEU A 54 -10.69 -5.59 14.88
N SER A 55 -10.79 -5.92 16.16
CA SER A 55 -11.65 -7.02 16.64
C SER A 55 -13.10 -6.79 16.23
N GLY A 56 -13.72 -7.82 15.66
CA GLY A 56 -15.09 -7.79 15.16
C GLY A 56 -15.26 -7.18 13.78
N LEU A 57 -14.22 -6.56 13.20
CA LEU A 57 -14.27 -6.01 11.85
C LEU A 57 -13.92 -7.06 10.80
N ARG A 58 -14.65 -7.01 9.69
CA ARG A 58 -14.46 -7.83 8.50
C ARG A 58 -13.91 -6.97 7.37
N ILE A 59 -12.64 -7.13 7.02
CA ILE A 59 -11.92 -6.25 6.11
C ILE A 59 -11.55 -7.01 4.84
N GLY A 60 -12.03 -6.53 3.69
CA GLY A 60 -11.59 -6.99 2.38
C GLY A 60 -10.17 -6.51 2.09
N VAL A 61 -9.35 -7.39 1.53
CA VAL A 61 -8.02 -7.04 1.03
C VAL A 61 -8.01 -7.29 -0.47
N TYR A 62 -8.17 -6.21 -1.24
CA TYR A 62 -8.05 -6.28 -2.69
C TYR A 62 -6.58 -6.44 -3.04
N GLN A 63 -6.19 -7.68 -3.32
CA GLN A 63 -4.80 -8.07 -3.46
C GLN A 63 -4.18 -7.68 -4.80
N HIS A 64 -4.94 -7.80 -5.89
CA HIS A 64 -4.46 -7.71 -7.28
C HIS A 64 -3.01 -8.21 -7.44
N SER A 65 -2.10 -7.42 -8.00
CA SER A 65 -0.66 -7.71 -8.12
C SER A 65 0.22 -6.88 -7.17
N SER A 66 -0.36 -6.28 -6.12
CA SER A 66 0.39 -5.49 -5.15
C SER A 66 1.47 -6.34 -4.45
N VAL A 67 2.64 -5.75 -4.20
CA VAL A 67 3.69 -6.36 -3.40
C VAL A 67 3.30 -6.51 -1.92
N ALA A 68 2.34 -5.71 -1.45
CA ALA A 68 1.84 -5.76 -0.07
C ALA A 68 0.64 -6.70 0.13
N ARG A 69 0.18 -7.40 -0.91
CA ARG A 69 -1.07 -8.18 -0.89
C ARG A 69 -1.20 -9.18 0.27
N ASP A 70 -0.10 -9.83 0.63
CA ASP A 70 -0.11 -10.81 1.72
C ASP A 70 0.07 -10.14 3.08
N ILE A 71 1.00 -9.21 3.19
CA ILE A 71 1.28 -8.53 4.46
C ILE A 71 0.11 -7.67 4.96
N MET A 72 -0.71 -7.11 4.06
CA MET A 72 -1.94 -6.42 4.46
C MET A 72 -2.92 -7.35 5.17
N ALA A 73 -3.11 -8.57 4.65
CA ALA A 73 -3.97 -9.58 5.28
C ALA A 73 -3.40 -10.02 6.63
N ASP A 74 -2.08 -10.19 6.73
CA ASP A 74 -1.38 -10.54 7.97
C ASP A 74 -1.56 -9.45 9.03
N VAL A 75 -1.42 -8.18 8.66
CA VAL A 75 -1.61 -7.04 9.58
C VAL A 75 -3.05 -6.97 10.08
N VAL A 76 -4.06 -7.11 9.21
CA VAL A 76 -5.47 -7.13 9.62
C VAL A 76 -5.72 -8.25 10.62
N THR A 77 -5.21 -9.44 10.33
CA THR A 77 -5.35 -10.61 11.20
C THR A 77 -4.62 -10.43 12.53
N ALA A 78 -3.40 -9.90 12.50
CA ALA A 78 -2.61 -9.63 13.71
C ALA A 78 -3.26 -8.59 14.64
N LEU A 79 -4.10 -7.70 14.09
CA LEU A 79 -4.88 -6.72 14.83
C LEU A 79 -6.27 -7.24 15.27
N GLY A 80 -6.55 -8.54 15.13
CA GLY A 80 -7.79 -9.17 15.57
C GLY A 80 -8.95 -9.07 14.57
N GLY A 81 -8.74 -8.49 13.40
CA GLY A 81 -9.75 -8.41 12.34
C GLY A 81 -9.86 -9.69 11.52
N THR A 82 -10.97 -9.84 10.80
CA THR A 82 -11.15 -10.90 9.81
C THR A 82 -10.74 -10.37 8.43
N ALA A 83 -9.58 -10.80 7.94
CA ALA A 83 -9.13 -10.46 6.59
C ALA A 83 -9.81 -11.35 5.55
N LEU A 84 -10.35 -10.77 4.48
CA LEU A 84 -10.87 -11.47 3.32
C LEU A 84 -10.05 -11.10 2.08
N PRO A 85 -9.09 -11.96 1.65
CA PRO A 85 -8.35 -11.76 0.41
C PRO A 85 -9.28 -11.82 -0.81
N LEU A 86 -9.13 -10.86 -1.72
CA LEU A 86 -9.97 -10.71 -2.91
C LEU A 86 -9.11 -10.47 -4.15
N ALA A 87 -9.49 -11.10 -5.25
CA ALA A 87 -8.96 -10.86 -6.60
C ALA A 87 -7.43 -10.84 -6.70
N ARG A 88 -6.77 -11.83 -6.08
CA ARG A 88 -5.32 -12.04 -6.24
C ARG A 88 -4.96 -12.28 -7.70
N SER A 89 -3.91 -11.65 -8.17
CA SER A 89 -3.37 -11.83 -9.53
C SER A 89 -1.88 -12.13 -9.46
N GLU A 90 -1.45 -13.05 -10.31
CA GLU A 90 -0.02 -13.34 -10.56
C GLU A 90 0.51 -12.54 -11.76
N THR A 91 -0.38 -11.89 -12.53
CA THR A 91 -0.01 -10.95 -13.59
C THR A 91 -0.17 -9.54 -13.09
N PHE A 92 0.73 -8.64 -13.52
CA PHE A 92 0.67 -7.24 -13.14
C PHE A 92 -0.64 -6.59 -13.59
N ILE A 93 -1.35 -5.97 -12.65
CA ILE A 93 -2.54 -5.16 -12.86
C ILE A 93 -2.21 -3.74 -12.37
N PRO A 94 -2.15 -2.75 -13.28
CA PRO A 94 -1.96 -1.37 -12.86
C PRO A 94 -3.20 -0.88 -12.11
N VAL A 95 -3.01 -0.46 -10.87
CA VAL A 95 -4.07 0.17 -10.06
C VAL A 95 -3.61 1.58 -9.71
N ASP A 96 -4.37 2.57 -10.16
CA ASP A 96 -4.20 3.95 -9.74
C ASP A 96 -5.17 4.25 -8.61
N THR A 97 -4.65 4.40 -7.39
CA THR A 97 -5.46 4.63 -6.19
C THR A 97 -6.08 6.03 -6.15
N GLU A 98 -5.58 6.97 -6.96
CA GLU A 98 -6.08 8.34 -7.04
C GLU A 98 -7.11 8.52 -8.15
N ALA A 99 -7.07 7.68 -9.20
CA ALA A 99 -7.95 7.75 -10.35
C ALA A 99 -8.59 6.39 -10.68
N VAL A 100 -9.21 5.77 -9.67
CA VAL A 100 -9.87 4.46 -9.81
C VAL A 100 -11.00 4.57 -10.83
N ASP A 101 -10.98 3.69 -11.84
CA ASP A 101 -11.98 3.66 -12.90
C ASP A 101 -13.37 3.23 -12.40
N PRO A 102 -14.45 3.58 -13.13
CA PRO A 102 -15.81 3.27 -12.71
C PRO A 102 -16.08 1.78 -12.51
N ALA A 103 -15.56 0.91 -13.38
CA ALA A 103 -15.80 -0.53 -13.27
C ALA A 103 -15.16 -1.13 -12.02
N THR A 104 -13.96 -0.67 -11.69
CA THR A 104 -13.29 -1.05 -10.43
C THR A 104 -14.08 -0.52 -9.22
N ARG A 105 -14.59 0.70 -9.25
CA ARG A 105 -15.45 1.24 -8.15
C ARG A 105 -16.70 0.41 -7.95
N ASP A 106 -17.39 0.03 -9.03
CA ASP A 106 -18.57 -0.82 -8.97
C ASP A 106 -18.23 -2.20 -8.39
N GLN A 107 -17.07 -2.75 -8.74
CA GLN A 107 -16.58 -4.02 -8.20
C GLN A 107 -16.27 -3.93 -6.70
N LEU A 108 -15.61 -2.85 -6.24
CA LEU A 108 -15.35 -2.62 -4.82
C LEU A 108 -16.67 -2.55 -4.03
N ALA A 109 -17.66 -1.81 -4.54
CA ALA A 109 -18.98 -1.72 -3.93
C ALA A 109 -19.71 -3.08 -3.90
N ALA A 110 -19.59 -3.87 -4.97
CA ALA A 110 -20.15 -5.22 -5.01
C ALA A 110 -19.50 -6.12 -3.95
N TRP A 111 -18.18 -6.14 -3.84
CA TRP A 111 -17.48 -6.93 -2.82
C TRP A 111 -17.86 -6.53 -1.39
N CYS A 112 -17.92 -5.22 -1.09
CA CYS A 112 -18.32 -4.75 0.23
C CYS A 112 -19.71 -5.26 0.61
N ARG A 113 -20.67 -5.15 -0.31
CA ARG A 113 -22.05 -5.63 -0.12
C ARG A 113 -22.12 -7.14 0.02
N ASP A 114 -21.57 -7.87 -0.97
CA ASP A 114 -21.76 -9.32 -1.11
C ASP A 114 -21.04 -10.10 -0.02
N HIS A 115 -19.92 -9.58 0.48
CA HIS A 115 -19.17 -10.17 1.59
C HIS A 115 -19.45 -9.51 2.94
N ARG A 116 -20.32 -8.49 3.01
CA ARG A 116 -20.65 -7.74 4.24
C ARG A 116 -19.38 -7.22 4.92
N LEU A 117 -18.57 -6.51 4.16
CA LEU A 117 -17.33 -5.94 4.67
C LEU A 117 -17.61 -4.65 5.43
N ASP A 118 -16.88 -4.40 6.51
CA ASP A 118 -16.85 -3.11 7.21
C ASP A 118 -15.99 -2.09 6.50
N ALA A 119 -14.95 -2.57 5.80
CA ALA A 119 -14.06 -1.78 4.97
C ALA A 119 -13.39 -2.69 3.93
N LEU A 120 -12.79 -2.07 2.91
CA LEU A 120 -11.87 -2.76 2.01
C LEU A 120 -10.60 -1.93 1.89
N ILE A 121 -9.46 -2.60 1.91
CA ILE A 121 -8.14 -1.98 1.77
C ILE A 121 -7.41 -2.53 0.56
N SER A 122 -6.60 -1.69 -0.05
CA SER A 122 -5.67 -2.02 -1.12
C SER A 122 -4.53 -1.02 -1.16
N THR A 123 -3.62 -1.19 -2.11
CA THR A 123 -2.57 -0.24 -2.45
C THR A 123 -2.43 -0.18 -3.97
N ASP A 124 -1.52 0.62 -4.48
CA ASP A 124 -0.99 0.45 -5.84
C ASP A 124 0.04 -0.70 -5.91
N GLY A 125 0.72 -0.85 -7.05
CA GLY A 125 1.57 -2.01 -7.33
C GLY A 125 2.76 -2.17 -6.38
N ASP A 126 3.48 -1.08 -6.08
CA ASP A 126 4.67 -1.02 -5.21
C ASP A 126 4.33 -0.66 -3.76
N ALA A 127 3.04 -0.45 -3.48
CA ALA A 127 2.46 -0.28 -2.15
C ALA A 127 2.86 1.02 -1.41
N ASP A 128 3.14 2.08 -2.13
CA ASP A 128 3.42 3.39 -1.53
C ASP A 128 2.17 4.27 -1.39
N ARG A 129 1.07 3.96 -2.11
CA ARG A 129 -0.20 4.68 -2.06
C ARG A 129 -1.34 3.79 -1.57
N PRO A 130 -1.95 4.11 -0.40
CA PRO A 130 -3.05 3.32 0.13
C PRO A 130 -4.38 3.64 -0.57
N MET A 131 -5.26 2.64 -0.64
CA MET A 131 -6.66 2.79 -0.96
C MET A 131 -7.51 2.17 0.14
N VAL A 132 -8.50 2.91 0.63
CA VAL A 132 -9.43 2.45 1.66
C VAL A 132 -10.85 2.78 1.23
N THR A 133 -11.77 1.85 1.42
CA THR A 133 -13.20 2.11 1.24
C THR A 133 -13.94 2.03 2.58
N ASP A 134 -15.10 2.67 2.64
CA ASP A 134 -16.08 2.39 3.69
C ASP A 134 -16.86 1.08 3.42
N ALA A 135 -17.79 0.74 4.30
CA ALA A 135 -18.63 -0.46 4.19
C ALA A 135 -19.53 -0.49 2.93
N THR A 136 -19.73 0.65 2.27
CA THR A 136 -20.49 0.73 1.02
C THR A 136 -19.63 0.56 -0.22
N GLY A 137 -18.31 0.46 -0.05
CA GLY A 137 -17.34 0.42 -1.13
C GLY A 137 -16.95 1.80 -1.68
N ARG A 138 -17.39 2.88 -1.04
CA ARG A 138 -16.99 4.23 -1.40
C ARG A 138 -15.54 4.47 -0.98
N ILE A 139 -14.70 4.85 -1.93
CA ILE A 139 -13.30 5.15 -1.68
C ILE A 139 -13.19 6.42 -0.82
N VAL A 140 -12.41 6.34 0.25
CA VAL A 140 -12.02 7.49 1.07
C VAL A 140 -10.82 8.16 0.41
N PRO A 141 -10.93 9.44 0.01
CA PRO A 141 -9.83 10.15 -0.65
C PRO A 141 -8.55 10.18 0.21
N GLY A 142 -7.38 10.13 -0.44
CA GLY A 142 -6.09 10.14 0.24
C GLY A 142 -5.85 11.39 1.08
N ASP A 143 -6.33 12.54 0.64
CA ASP A 143 -6.29 13.81 1.35
C ASP A 143 -7.27 13.89 2.55
N VAL A 144 -8.15 12.90 2.71
CA VAL A 144 -8.93 12.66 3.93
C VAL A 144 -8.23 11.64 4.83
N LEU A 145 -7.64 10.58 4.25
CA LEU A 145 -6.90 9.56 5.01
C LEU A 145 -5.70 10.16 5.75
N GLY A 146 -4.97 11.07 5.10
CA GLY A 146 -3.81 11.73 5.69
C GLY A 146 -4.13 12.44 7.02
N PRO A 147 -5.06 13.40 7.06
CA PRO A 147 -5.49 14.07 8.28
C PRO A 147 -6.08 13.13 9.34
N LEU A 148 -6.85 12.11 8.94
CA LEU A 148 -7.34 11.11 9.89
C LEU A 148 -6.20 10.35 10.56
N THR A 149 -5.20 9.95 9.78
CA THR A 149 -3.99 9.28 10.28
C THR A 149 -3.19 10.20 11.18
N ALA A 150 -2.95 11.46 10.78
CA ALA A 150 -2.25 12.45 11.57
C ALA A 150 -2.93 12.68 12.93
N ARG A 151 -4.25 12.83 12.92
CA ARG A 151 -5.05 12.96 14.15
C ARG A 151 -4.94 11.74 15.05
N MET A 152 -5.01 10.53 14.48
CA MET A 152 -4.90 9.28 15.23
C MET A 152 -3.52 9.12 15.88
N LEU A 153 -2.47 9.58 15.21
CA LEU A 153 -1.10 9.56 15.70
C LEU A 153 -0.75 10.74 16.64
N GLY A 154 -1.70 11.64 16.88
CA GLY A 154 -1.49 12.83 17.73
C GLY A 154 -0.52 13.85 17.10
N ALA A 155 -0.41 13.90 15.78
CA ALA A 155 0.42 14.88 15.09
C ALA A 155 -0.16 16.30 15.27
N HIS A 156 0.70 17.24 15.66
CA HIS A 156 0.32 18.65 15.84
C HIS A 156 0.57 19.49 14.59
N GLU A 157 1.48 19.05 13.74
CA GLU A 157 1.85 19.72 12.49
C GLU A 157 1.85 18.71 11.36
N VAL A 158 1.26 19.08 10.22
CA VAL A 158 1.13 18.24 9.04
C VAL A 158 1.53 19.04 7.81
N CYS A 159 2.38 18.48 6.97
CA CYS A 159 2.73 19.04 5.66
C CYS A 159 1.95 18.29 4.58
N THR A 160 1.21 19.02 3.75
CA THR A 160 0.41 18.46 2.67
C THR A 160 0.70 19.18 1.36
N PRO A 161 0.48 18.55 0.19
CA PRO A 161 0.49 19.25 -1.09
C PRO A 161 -0.55 20.37 -1.12
N VAL A 162 -0.26 21.43 -1.86
CA VAL A 162 -1.19 22.59 -2.00
C VAL A 162 -2.49 22.22 -2.73
N SER A 163 -2.52 21.08 -3.41
CA SER A 163 -3.69 20.53 -4.10
C SER A 163 -4.61 19.72 -3.19
N SER A 164 -4.20 19.47 -1.93
CA SER A 164 -5.05 18.75 -0.97
C SER A 164 -6.29 19.57 -0.59
N ASN A 165 -7.39 18.86 -0.29
CA ASN A 165 -8.59 19.51 0.23
C ASN A 165 -8.30 20.25 1.54
N THR A 166 -8.94 21.40 1.68
CA THR A 166 -9.02 22.09 2.98
C THR A 166 -10.12 21.46 3.81
N MET A 167 -9.76 20.86 4.93
CA MET A 167 -10.70 20.36 5.93
C MET A 167 -10.69 21.20 7.19
#